data_bb17ba478aa4a94d4e5f77fa851595c8
#
_entry.id   bb17ba478aa4a94d4e5f77fa851595c8
#
_cell.length_a   1.000
_cell.length_b   1.000
_cell.length_c   1.000
_cell.angle_alpha   90.00
_cell.angle_beta   90.00
_cell.angle_gamma   90.00
#
_symmetry.space_group_name_H-M   'P 1'
#
loop_
_entity.id
_entity.type
_entity.pdbx_description
1 polymer ?
#
loop_
_entity_poly.entity_id
_entity_poly.type
_entity_poly.pdbx_seq_one_letter_code
_entity_poly.pdbx_strand_id
1 'polypeptide(L)'
;MKNAEKELTHQMELGERELDYLRSVLEELDRAETEQDLEEIRLELQAGGYVRQDTAKKRMRHKKSEPMMFTSTDGYNIYVGKNNRQNDELTFKLARKDDLWLHAQKVHGSHVIIDCRGITPPDDTITQAAQLAAYYAENKGGQNLPVDVTPVKQVKKIPGGKPGMVIYHTYRTVIVNPYKEIVVDALNAEKKEEN
;
A
#
# COMPACT_ATOMS: atom_id res chain seq x y z
N MET A 1 29.76 -7.55 28.35
CA MET A 1 28.63 -8.43 28.08
C MET A 1 27.34 -7.67 27.75
N LYS A 2 26.77 -6.83 28.62
CA LYS A 2 25.50 -6.07 28.34
C LYS A 2 25.52 -5.18 27.09
N ASN A 3 26.64 -4.60 26.68
CA ASN A 3 26.71 -3.76 25.48
C ASN A 3 26.75 -4.57 24.19
N ALA A 4 27.40 -5.74 24.20
CA ALA A 4 27.43 -6.63 23.05
C ALA A 4 26.05 -7.25 22.77
N GLU A 5 25.33 -7.59 23.82
CA GLU A 5 23.95 -8.12 23.74
C GLU A 5 22.99 -7.08 23.17
N LYS A 6 23.07 -5.82 23.63
CA LYS A 6 22.27 -4.72 23.07
C LYS A 6 22.59 -4.44 21.60
N GLU A 7 23.87 -4.48 21.24
CA GLU A 7 24.29 -4.28 19.87
C GLU A 7 23.78 -5.41 18.98
N LEU A 8 23.88 -6.65 19.42
CA LEU A 8 23.36 -7.81 18.69
C LEU A 8 21.83 -7.70 18.49
N THR A 9 21.10 -7.37 19.54
CA THR A 9 19.64 -7.18 19.46
C THR A 9 19.30 -6.09 18.45
N HIS A 10 20.02 -4.97 18.49
CA HIS A 10 19.80 -3.88 17.53
C HIS A 10 20.08 -4.31 16.08
N GLN A 11 21.17 -5.05 15.83
CA GLN A 11 21.49 -5.57 14.50
C GLN A 11 20.44 -6.58 14.00
N MET A 12 19.92 -7.42 14.90
CA MET A 12 18.81 -8.33 14.57
C MET A 12 17.54 -7.58 14.18
N GLU A 13 17.14 -6.55 14.95
CA GLU A 13 15.99 -5.70 14.62
C GLU A 13 16.13 -5.00 13.26
N LEU A 14 17.33 -4.50 12.94
CA LEU A 14 17.62 -3.91 11.64
C LEU A 14 17.50 -4.94 10.52
N GLY A 15 18.05 -6.14 10.71
CA GLY A 15 17.98 -7.23 9.74
C GLY A 15 16.54 -7.70 9.50
N GLU A 16 15.74 -7.81 10.55
CA GLU A 16 14.32 -8.16 10.45
C GLU A 16 13.53 -7.13 9.65
N ARG A 17 13.74 -5.83 9.92
CA ARG A 17 13.09 -4.74 9.17
C ARG A 17 13.49 -4.73 7.69
N GLU A 18 14.75 -5.02 7.42
CA GLU A 18 15.25 -5.10 6.04
C GLU A 18 14.67 -6.29 5.29
N LEU A 19 14.59 -7.45 5.95
CA LEU A 19 13.96 -8.65 5.41
C LEU A 19 12.47 -8.42 5.13
N ASP A 20 11.78 -7.76 6.06
CA ASP A 20 10.37 -7.42 5.93
C ASP A 20 10.14 -6.48 4.73
N TYR A 21 10.97 -5.45 4.59
CA TYR A 21 10.94 -4.58 3.41
C TYR A 21 11.16 -5.34 2.10
N LEU A 22 12.15 -6.22 2.02
CA LEU A 22 12.43 -6.99 0.80
C LEU A 22 11.28 -7.95 0.45
N ARG A 23 10.59 -8.49 1.44
CA ARG A 23 9.37 -9.29 1.22
C ARG A 23 8.26 -8.44 0.62
N SER A 24 8.05 -7.21 1.12
CA SER A 24 7.08 -6.31 0.51
C SER A 24 7.38 -6.01 -0.96
N VAL A 25 8.66 -5.85 -1.31
CA VAL A 25 9.08 -5.66 -2.71
C VAL A 25 8.82 -6.90 -3.57
N LEU A 26 8.99 -8.10 -3.03
CA LEU A 26 8.63 -9.34 -3.74
C LEU A 26 7.13 -9.38 -4.07
N GLU A 27 6.28 -9.01 -3.12
CA GLU A 27 4.84 -8.92 -3.35
C GLU A 27 4.48 -7.88 -4.43
N GLU A 28 5.21 -6.77 -4.48
CA GLU A 28 5.03 -5.77 -5.53
C GLU A 28 5.43 -6.30 -6.91
N LEU A 29 6.54 -7.06 -6.98
CA LEU A 29 6.98 -7.69 -8.22
C LEU A 29 5.96 -8.72 -8.73
N ASP A 30 5.37 -9.51 -7.83
CA ASP A 30 4.34 -10.50 -8.20
C ASP A 30 3.03 -9.83 -8.70
N ARG A 31 2.80 -8.58 -8.33
CA ARG A 31 1.63 -7.78 -8.75
C ARG A 31 1.90 -6.84 -9.92
N ALA A 32 3.15 -6.68 -10.32
CA ALA A 32 3.52 -5.79 -11.41
C ALA A 32 2.97 -6.31 -12.74
N GLU A 33 2.14 -5.51 -13.42
CA GLU A 33 1.50 -5.87 -14.68
C GLU A 33 2.14 -5.19 -15.90
N THR A 34 2.89 -4.10 -15.67
CA THR A 34 3.47 -3.28 -16.73
C THR A 34 4.98 -3.11 -16.57
N GLU A 35 5.68 -2.85 -17.68
CA GLU A 35 7.10 -2.47 -17.63
C GLU A 35 7.34 -1.23 -16.76
N GLN A 36 6.36 -0.34 -16.68
CA GLN A 36 6.43 0.86 -15.87
C GLN A 36 6.40 0.52 -14.37
N ASP A 37 5.56 -0.42 -13.96
CA ASP A 37 5.52 -0.88 -12.56
C ASP A 37 6.87 -1.52 -12.17
N LEU A 38 7.44 -2.35 -13.05
CA LEU A 38 8.77 -2.95 -12.83
C LEU A 38 9.89 -1.91 -12.74
N GLU A 39 9.86 -0.88 -13.58
CA GLU A 39 10.87 0.19 -13.55
C GLU A 39 10.76 1.03 -12.27
N GLU A 40 9.56 1.30 -11.78
CA GLU A 40 9.36 1.99 -10.50
C GLU A 40 9.94 1.21 -9.32
N ILE A 41 9.69 -0.11 -9.27
CA ILE A 41 10.27 -1.00 -8.26
C ILE A 41 11.80 -1.04 -8.39
N ARG A 42 12.33 -1.11 -9.61
CA ARG A 42 13.76 -1.06 -9.86
C ARG A 42 14.39 0.24 -9.36
N LEU A 43 13.75 1.38 -9.61
CA LEU A 43 14.21 2.70 -9.13
C LEU A 43 14.17 2.78 -7.60
N GLU A 44 13.21 2.14 -6.95
CA GLU A 44 13.14 2.03 -5.51
C GLU A 44 14.34 1.23 -4.96
N LEU A 45 14.59 0.04 -5.53
CA LEU A 45 15.72 -0.81 -5.17
C LEU A 45 17.07 -0.13 -5.42
N GLN A 46 17.20 0.64 -6.50
CA GLN A 46 18.41 1.44 -6.78
C GLN A 46 18.61 2.55 -5.73
N ALA A 47 17.54 3.23 -5.35
CA ALA A 47 17.60 4.25 -4.30
C ALA A 47 17.95 3.67 -2.93
N GLY A 48 17.54 2.43 -2.67
CA GLY A 48 17.89 1.67 -1.47
C GLY A 48 19.28 1.02 -1.51
N GLY A 49 19.98 1.06 -2.65
CA GLY A 49 21.30 0.46 -2.82
C GLY A 49 21.31 -1.04 -3.10
N TYR A 50 20.15 -1.65 -3.33
CA TYR A 50 20.04 -3.10 -3.62
C TYR A 50 20.38 -3.46 -5.06
N VAL A 51 20.18 -2.53 -5.98
CA VAL A 51 20.48 -2.71 -7.40
C VAL A 51 21.42 -1.60 -7.86
N ARG A 52 22.43 -1.94 -8.67
CA ARG A 52 23.38 -0.97 -9.22
C ARG A 52 22.66 0.03 -10.13
N GLN A 53 23.06 1.29 -10.05
CA GLN A 53 22.61 2.29 -11.02
C GLN A 53 23.29 2.04 -12.37
N ASP A 54 22.48 1.92 -13.41
CA ASP A 54 22.98 1.81 -14.79
C ASP A 54 23.42 3.21 -15.25
N THR A 55 24.73 3.45 -15.22
CA THR A 55 25.32 4.75 -15.61
C THR A 55 25.28 4.98 -17.14
N ALA A 56 25.07 3.93 -17.93
CA ALA A 56 25.10 3.95 -19.40
C ALA A 56 23.75 4.32 -20.04
N LYS A 57 22.63 4.11 -19.37
CA LYS A 57 21.32 4.51 -19.86
C LYS A 57 21.01 5.94 -19.44
N LYS A 58 21.01 6.85 -20.42
CA LYS A 58 20.42 8.19 -20.28
C LYS A 58 19.06 8.00 -19.61
N ARG A 59 18.87 8.56 -18.42
CA ARG A 59 17.60 8.51 -17.68
C ARG A 59 16.47 8.98 -18.61
N MET A 60 15.81 8.05 -19.25
CA MET A 60 14.51 8.36 -19.85
C MET A 60 13.61 8.77 -18.68
N ARG A 61 13.01 9.95 -18.77
CA ARG A 61 11.99 10.40 -17.84
C ARG A 61 10.78 9.48 -18.06
N HIS A 62 10.72 8.39 -17.32
CA HIS A 62 9.52 7.58 -17.27
C HIS A 62 8.42 8.41 -16.60
N LYS A 63 7.26 8.49 -17.23
CA LYS A 63 6.08 9.06 -16.61
C LYS A 63 5.77 8.17 -15.39
N LYS A 64 5.60 8.76 -14.20
CA LYS A 64 5.19 8.00 -13.03
C LYS A 64 3.86 7.33 -13.29
N SER A 65 3.71 6.08 -12.86
CA SER A 65 2.40 5.43 -12.85
C SER A 65 1.50 6.09 -11.80
N GLU A 66 0.23 6.14 -12.08
CA GLU A 66 -0.76 6.64 -11.11
C GLU A 66 -1.25 5.48 -10.23
N PRO A 67 -1.64 5.74 -8.97
CA PRO A 67 -2.33 4.75 -8.17
C PRO A 67 -3.57 4.23 -8.89
N MET A 68 -3.95 3.00 -8.63
CA MET A 68 -5.22 2.49 -9.14
C MET A 68 -6.36 3.28 -8.50
N MET A 69 -7.37 3.60 -9.29
CA MET A 69 -8.55 4.31 -8.82
C MET A 69 -9.80 3.46 -9.09
N PHE A 70 -10.61 3.29 -8.07
CA PHE A 70 -11.89 2.61 -8.10
C PHE A 70 -12.97 3.58 -7.61
N THR A 71 -14.22 3.31 -7.98
CA THR A 71 -15.36 4.09 -7.48
C THR A 71 -16.28 3.13 -6.70
N SER A 72 -16.62 3.48 -5.47
CA SER A 72 -17.58 2.70 -4.69
C SER A 72 -19.00 2.82 -5.24
N THR A 73 -19.89 1.92 -4.84
CA THR A 73 -21.31 1.98 -5.19
C THR A 73 -21.99 3.27 -4.72
N ASP A 74 -21.43 3.93 -3.71
CA ASP A 74 -21.91 5.23 -3.20
C ASP A 74 -21.21 6.43 -3.86
N GLY A 75 -20.39 6.20 -4.91
CA GLY A 75 -19.73 7.25 -5.68
C GLY A 75 -18.48 7.86 -5.02
N TYR A 76 -17.86 7.18 -4.06
CA TYR A 76 -16.60 7.61 -3.46
C TYR A 76 -15.41 7.06 -4.25
N ASN A 77 -14.42 7.90 -4.49
CA ASN A 77 -13.16 7.45 -5.07
C ASN A 77 -12.32 6.70 -4.03
N ILE A 78 -11.81 5.54 -4.44
CA ILE A 78 -10.93 4.69 -3.65
C ILE A 78 -9.62 4.54 -4.42
N TYR A 79 -8.53 4.96 -3.82
CA TYR A 79 -7.19 4.88 -4.40
C TYR A 79 -6.39 3.75 -3.78
N VAL A 80 -5.66 3.00 -4.61
CA VAL A 80 -4.85 1.86 -4.19
C VAL A 80 -3.43 2.03 -4.73
N GLY A 81 -2.45 2.02 -3.84
CA GLY A 81 -1.05 2.11 -4.20
C GLY A 81 -0.52 0.81 -4.79
N LYS A 82 0.27 0.89 -5.85
CA LYS A 82 0.83 -0.27 -6.58
C LYS A 82 2.15 -0.75 -5.98
N ASN A 83 2.89 0.14 -5.34
CA ASN A 83 4.20 -0.12 -4.74
C ASN A 83 4.43 0.74 -3.50
N ASN A 84 5.49 0.46 -2.74
CA ASN A 84 5.81 1.14 -1.48
C ASN A 84 5.98 2.65 -1.64
N ARG A 85 6.57 3.12 -2.74
CA ARG A 85 6.72 4.56 -3.02
C ARG A 85 5.37 5.21 -3.30
N GLN A 86 4.49 4.54 -4.05
CA GLN A 86 3.13 5.02 -4.26
C GLN A 86 2.31 4.98 -2.98
N ASN A 87 2.45 3.93 -2.15
CA ASN A 87 1.83 3.86 -0.83
C ASN A 87 2.20 5.08 0.02
N ASP A 88 3.48 5.44 0.04
CA ASP A 88 3.99 6.64 0.72
C ASP A 88 3.41 7.93 0.14
N GLU A 89 3.46 8.08 -1.19
CA GLU A 89 2.99 9.28 -1.86
C GLU A 89 1.48 9.46 -1.71
N LEU A 90 0.73 8.39 -1.87
CA LEU A 90 -0.72 8.36 -1.68
C LEU A 90 -1.11 8.79 -0.26
N THR A 91 -0.46 8.21 0.75
CA THR A 91 -0.80 8.45 2.16
C THR A 91 -0.36 9.83 2.65
N PHE A 92 0.86 10.28 2.27
CA PHE A 92 1.46 11.46 2.90
C PHE A 92 1.48 12.72 2.04
N LYS A 93 1.14 12.62 0.73
CA LYS A 93 1.13 13.77 -0.18
C LYS A 93 -0.22 14.01 -0.85
N LEU A 94 -0.92 12.94 -1.22
CA LEU A 94 -2.17 13.04 -1.99
C LEU A 94 -3.40 13.03 -1.10
N ALA A 95 -3.45 12.13 -0.12
CA ALA A 95 -4.58 12.03 0.79
C ALA A 95 -4.70 13.24 1.73
N ARG A 96 -5.93 13.60 2.05
CA ARG A 96 -6.26 14.61 3.06
C ARG A 96 -6.22 13.99 4.45
N LYS A 97 -6.06 14.81 5.47
CA LYS A 97 -5.94 14.37 6.87
C LYS A 97 -7.14 13.58 7.37
N ASP A 98 -8.32 13.89 6.85
CA ASP A 98 -9.59 13.29 7.27
C ASP A 98 -10.06 12.17 6.31
N ASP A 99 -9.32 11.91 5.23
CA ASP A 99 -9.56 10.72 4.41
C ASP A 99 -9.28 9.45 5.21
N LEU A 100 -9.92 8.34 4.84
CA LEU A 100 -9.70 7.06 5.48
C LEU A 100 -8.58 6.29 4.78
N TRP A 101 -7.65 5.82 5.57
CA TRP A 101 -6.58 4.91 5.20
C TRP A 101 -6.94 3.50 5.66
N LEU A 102 -6.75 2.53 4.78
CA LEU A 102 -7.01 1.11 5.05
C LEU A 102 -5.79 0.27 4.66
N HIS A 103 -5.56 -0.79 5.43
CA HIS A 103 -4.50 -1.76 5.15
C HIS A 103 -4.83 -3.12 5.77
N ALA A 104 -4.49 -4.21 5.09
CA ALA A 104 -4.62 -5.56 5.64
C ALA A 104 -3.67 -5.74 6.84
N GLN A 105 -4.18 -6.28 7.95
CA GLN A 105 -3.45 -6.35 9.20
C GLN A 105 -2.33 -7.40 9.16
N LYS A 106 -1.13 -7.02 9.60
CA LYS A 106 0.04 -7.90 9.78
C LYS A 106 0.51 -8.65 8.52
N VAL A 107 0.22 -8.14 7.35
CA VAL A 107 0.67 -8.68 6.06
C VAL A 107 1.15 -7.54 5.17
N HIS A 108 1.96 -7.85 4.16
CA HIS A 108 2.30 -6.86 3.14
C HIS A 108 1.11 -6.61 2.23
N GLY A 109 0.95 -5.37 1.80
CA GLY A 109 -0.17 -4.99 0.96
C GLY A 109 -0.16 -3.52 0.54
N SER A 110 -1.18 -3.15 -0.21
CA SER A 110 -1.37 -1.80 -0.68
C SER A 110 -1.97 -0.91 0.41
N HIS A 111 -1.55 0.34 0.46
CA HIS A 111 -2.31 1.39 1.13
C HIS A 111 -3.53 1.71 0.29
N VAL A 112 -4.68 1.70 0.91
CA VAL A 112 -5.95 2.07 0.28
C VAL A 112 -6.47 3.34 0.93
N ILE A 113 -6.88 4.31 0.11
CA ILE A 113 -7.40 5.60 0.59
C ILE A 113 -8.79 5.83 0.03
N ILE A 114 -9.74 6.14 0.88
CA ILE A 114 -11.06 6.66 0.49
C ILE A 114 -11.00 8.19 0.52
N ASP A 115 -11.26 8.84 -0.62
CA ASP A 115 -11.46 10.30 -0.67
C ASP A 115 -12.79 10.64 -0.03
N CYS A 116 -12.75 10.99 1.26
CA CYS A 116 -13.93 11.24 2.08
C CYS A 116 -14.59 12.58 1.80
N ARG A 117 -13.93 13.50 1.10
CA ARG A 117 -14.47 14.86 0.80
C ARG A 117 -14.99 15.62 2.02
N GLY A 118 -14.44 15.31 3.21
CA GLY A 118 -14.88 15.89 4.47
C GLY A 118 -16.16 15.28 5.06
N ILE A 119 -16.67 14.18 4.49
CA ILE A 119 -17.89 13.50 4.93
C ILE A 119 -17.50 12.06 5.31
N THR A 120 -18.09 11.53 6.36
CA THR A 120 -17.91 10.12 6.73
C THR A 120 -18.54 9.22 5.66
N PRO A 121 -17.78 8.36 4.99
CA PRO A 121 -18.33 7.47 3.97
C PRO A 121 -19.25 6.41 4.59
N PRO A 122 -20.25 5.91 3.85
CA PRO A 122 -21.09 4.80 4.26
C PRO A 122 -20.30 3.53 4.55
N ASP A 123 -20.87 2.65 5.37
CA ASP A 123 -20.21 1.38 5.73
C ASP A 123 -20.00 0.45 4.51
N ASP A 124 -20.86 0.54 3.49
CA ASP A 124 -20.68 -0.21 2.23
C ASP A 124 -19.43 0.24 1.48
N THR A 125 -19.20 1.56 1.37
CA THR A 125 -17.95 2.11 0.80
C THR A 125 -16.72 1.65 1.58
N ILE A 126 -16.78 1.66 2.92
CA ILE A 126 -15.67 1.21 3.77
C ILE A 126 -15.41 -0.28 3.58
N THR A 127 -16.48 -1.08 3.48
CA THR A 127 -16.40 -2.52 3.22
C THR A 127 -15.76 -2.81 1.86
N GLN A 128 -16.16 -2.09 0.81
CA GLN A 128 -15.58 -2.22 -0.53
C GLN A 128 -14.09 -1.86 -0.54
N ALA A 129 -13.71 -0.76 0.11
CA ALA A 129 -12.31 -0.37 0.25
C ALA A 129 -11.49 -1.39 1.05
N ALA A 130 -12.07 -1.97 2.10
CA ALA A 130 -11.43 -3.03 2.88
C ALA A 130 -11.27 -4.31 2.05
N GLN A 131 -12.23 -4.66 1.20
CA GLN A 131 -12.12 -5.78 0.26
C GLN A 131 -10.99 -5.57 -0.75
N LEU A 132 -10.81 -4.33 -1.25
CA LEU A 132 -9.67 -3.97 -2.10
C LEU A 132 -8.34 -4.10 -1.34
N ALA A 133 -8.26 -3.59 -0.10
CA ALA A 133 -7.06 -3.73 0.72
C ALA A 133 -6.69 -5.20 0.97
N ALA A 134 -7.67 -6.06 1.21
CA ALA A 134 -7.48 -7.50 1.36
C ALA A 134 -7.08 -8.19 0.04
N TYR A 135 -7.63 -7.75 -1.09
CA TYR A 135 -7.32 -8.29 -2.42
C TYR A 135 -5.89 -7.97 -2.86
N TYR A 136 -5.42 -6.76 -2.56
CA TYR A 136 -4.05 -6.32 -2.86
C TYR A 136 -3.07 -6.56 -1.70
N ALA A 137 -3.32 -7.59 -0.89
CA ALA A 137 -2.45 -8.06 0.17
C ALA A 137 -1.85 -9.44 -0.15
N GLU A 138 -0.74 -9.76 0.52
CA GLU A 138 -0.03 -11.04 0.40
C GLU A 138 -0.97 -12.25 0.55
N ASN A 139 -1.91 -12.20 1.49
CA ASN A 139 -2.84 -13.28 1.83
C ASN A 139 -4.18 -13.22 1.09
N LYS A 140 -4.20 -12.71 -0.14
CA LYS A 140 -5.42 -12.60 -0.96
C LYS A 140 -6.21 -13.91 -1.15
N GLY A 141 -5.61 -15.06 -0.88
CA GLY A 141 -6.27 -16.38 -0.86
C GLY A 141 -6.98 -16.74 0.44
N GLY A 142 -6.84 -15.94 1.49
CA GLY A 142 -7.46 -16.17 2.80
C GLY A 142 -8.94 -15.79 2.85
N GLN A 143 -9.59 -16.19 3.95
CA GLN A 143 -10.97 -15.76 4.28
C GLN A 143 -10.94 -14.99 5.60
N ASN A 144 -11.92 -14.10 5.79
CA ASN A 144 -12.06 -13.30 7.00
C ASN A 144 -10.78 -12.51 7.35
N LEU A 145 -10.20 -11.85 6.35
CA LEU A 145 -8.99 -11.06 6.56
C LEU A 145 -9.32 -9.77 7.35
N PRO A 146 -8.56 -9.50 8.43
CA PRO A 146 -8.70 -8.26 9.16
C PRO A 146 -8.04 -7.11 8.38
N VAL A 147 -8.77 -6.03 8.20
CA VAL A 147 -8.32 -4.79 7.59
C VAL A 147 -8.48 -3.65 8.57
N ASP A 148 -7.40 -2.95 8.87
CA ASP A 148 -7.42 -1.80 9.73
C ASP A 148 -7.84 -0.55 8.97
N VAL A 149 -8.69 0.25 9.60
CA VAL A 149 -9.27 1.48 9.05
C VAL A 149 -9.01 2.62 10.02
N THR A 150 -8.37 3.68 9.55
CA THR A 150 -8.07 4.85 10.38
C THR A 150 -8.03 6.13 9.54
N PRO A 151 -8.31 7.31 10.09
CA PRO A 151 -8.04 8.57 9.39
C PRO A 151 -6.55 8.73 9.09
N VAL A 152 -6.22 9.25 7.91
CA VAL A 152 -4.82 9.48 7.46
C VAL A 152 -3.99 10.25 8.50
N LYS A 153 -4.58 11.18 9.23
CA LYS A 153 -3.90 11.94 10.31
C LYS A 153 -3.31 11.06 11.43
N GLN A 154 -3.79 9.83 11.58
CA GLN A 154 -3.29 8.88 12.58
C GLN A 154 -2.12 8.04 12.05
N VAL A 155 -1.88 8.05 10.74
CA VAL A 155 -0.82 7.30 10.10
C VAL A 155 0.47 8.13 10.09
N LYS A 156 1.56 7.56 10.55
CA LYS A 156 2.87 8.23 10.62
C LYS A 156 3.96 7.38 9.99
N LYS A 157 4.93 8.04 9.37
CA LYS A 157 6.14 7.37 8.90
C LYS A 157 6.97 6.87 10.07
N ILE A 158 7.58 5.71 9.89
CA ILE A 158 8.61 5.22 10.81
C ILE A 158 9.87 6.06 10.58
N PRO A 159 10.44 6.71 11.60
CA PRO A 159 11.70 7.42 11.46
C PRO A 159 12.82 6.50 10.95
N GLY A 160 13.46 6.86 9.84
CA GLY A 160 14.46 6.02 9.18
C GLY A 160 13.91 4.75 8.50
N GLY A 161 12.59 4.58 8.46
CA GLY A 161 11.95 3.45 7.80
C GLY A 161 12.01 3.52 6.28
N LYS A 162 11.85 2.36 5.65
CA LYS A 162 11.76 2.24 4.19
C LYS A 162 10.40 2.78 3.69
N PRO A 163 10.27 3.11 2.37
CA PRO A 163 8.99 3.51 1.80
C PRO A 163 7.88 2.50 2.12
N GLY A 164 6.66 2.97 2.29
CA GLY A 164 5.51 2.13 2.63
C GLY A 164 5.40 1.71 4.09
N MET A 165 6.46 1.82 4.87
CA MET A 165 6.44 1.47 6.30
C MET A 165 5.82 2.58 7.15
N VAL A 166 4.75 2.24 7.86
CA VAL A 166 3.99 3.18 8.68
C VAL A 166 3.70 2.62 10.07
N ILE A 167 3.41 3.54 11.01
CA ILE A 167 2.85 3.23 12.32
C ILE A 167 1.54 3.99 12.52
N TYR A 168 0.59 3.35 13.16
CA TYR A 168 -0.68 3.94 13.59
C TYR A 168 -1.13 3.26 14.87
N HIS A 169 -1.86 3.98 15.73
CA HIS A 169 -2.25 3.46 17.05
C HIS A 169 -3.76 3.45 17.27
N THR A 170 -4.48 4.33 16.59
CA THR A 170 -5.94 4.43 16.71
C THR A 170 -6.57 3.97 15.40
N TYR A 171 -7.26 2.86 15.43
CA TYR A 171 -7.89 2.25 14.25
C TYR A 171 -9.09 1.40 14.68
N ARG A 172 -9.95 1.09 13.73
CA ARG A 172 -10.94 0.01 13.83
C ARG A 172 -10.58 -1.08 12.83
N THR A 173 -10.95 -2.31 13.11
CA THR A 173 -10.72 -3.43 12.21
C THR A 173 -12.03 -3.89 11.59
N VAL A 174 -12.03 -4.08 10.29
CA VAL A 174 -13.14 -4.65 9.52
C VAL A 174 -12.69 -6.01 9.00
N ILE A 175 -13.54 -7.03 9.17
CA ILE A 175 -13.26 -8.39 8.68
C ILE A 175 -13.92 -8.56 7.33
N VAL A 176 -13.15 -8.87 6.30
CA VAL A 176 -13.65 -9.04 4.93
C VAL A 176 -13.07 -10.26 4.24
N ASN A 177 -13.78 -10.76 3.24
CA ASN A 177 -13.27 -11.76 2.33
C ASN A 177 -12.67 -11.08 1.11
N PRO A 178 -11.38 -11.30 0.81
CA PRO A 178 -10.73 -10.75 -0.38
C PRO A 178 -11.27 -11.40 -1.68
N TYR A 179 -12.04 -12.46 -1.55
CA TYR A 179 -12.52 -13.33 -2.63
C TYR A 179 -13.69 -12.77 -3.43
N LYS A 180 -14.08 -11.54 -3.23
CA LYS A 180 -15.10 -10.99 -4.11
C LYS A 180 -14.41 -10.29 -5.29
N GLU A 181 -13.80 -11.08 -6.18
CA GLU A 181 -13.45 -10.69 -7.55
C GLU A 181 -14.60 -9.90 -8.20
N ILE A 182 -15.84 -10.28 -7.91
CA ILE A 182 -17.06 -9.59 -8.34
C ILE A 182 -17.09 -8.11 -7.93
N VAL A 183 -16.57 -7.75 -6.74
CA VAL A 183 -16.54 -6.34 -6.30
C VAL A 183 -15.45 -5.57 -7.05
N VAL A 184 -14.29 -6.19 -7.27
CA VAL A 184 -13.20 -5.58 -8.06
C VAL A 184 -13.62 -5.43 -9.51
N ASP A 185 -14.26 -6.44 -10.09
CA ASP A 185 -14.77 -6.41 -11.46
C ASP A 185 -15.91 -5.42 -11.62
N ALA A 186 -16.83 -5.32 -10.68
CA ALA A 186 -17.91 -4.32 -10.69
C ALA A 186 -17.33 -2.90 -10.59
N LEU A 187 -16.37 -2.65 -9.69
CA LEU A 187 -15.71 -1.36 -9.55
C LEU A 187 -14.91 -0.96 -10.79
N ASN A 188 -14.38 -1.93 -11.57
CA ASN A 188 -13.68 -1.70 -12.82
C ASN A 188 -14.62 -1.60 -14.04
N ALA A 189 -15.76 -2.29 -14.03
CA ALA A 189 -16.74 -2.31 -15.12
C ALA A 189 -17.38 -0.94 -15.31
N GLU A 190 -17.76 -0.26 -14.22
CA GLU A 190 -18.36 1.08 -14.27
C GLU A 190 -17.46 2.11 -14.96
N LYS A 191 -16.13 1.96 -14.87
CA LYS A 191 -15.17 2.84 -15.57
C LYS A 191 -15.05 2.60 -17.07
N LYS A 192 -15.40 1.41 -17.56
CA LYS A 192 -15.32 1.06 -18.99
C LYS A 192 -16.54 1.56 -19.75
N GLU A 193 -17.65 1.83 -19.07
CA GLU A 193 -18.87 2.36 -19.68
C GLU A 193 -18.87 3.90 -19.82
N GLU A 194 -17.99 4.60 -19.07
CA GLU A 194 -17.84 6.06 -19.13
C GLU A 194 -16.77 6.56 -20.13
N ASN A 195 -16.05 5.67 -20.84
CA ASN A 195 -15.08 5.98 -21.89
C ASN A 195 -15.57 5.45 -23.25
#